data_18b6fc31d682643cd8ed32eab3471248
#
_entry.id   18b6fc31d682643cd8ed32eab3471248
#
_cell.length_a   1.000
_cell.length_b   1.000
_cell.length_c   1.000
_cell.angle_alpha   90.00
_cell.angle_beta   90.00
_cell.angle_gamma   90.00
#
_symmetry.space_group_name_H-M   'P 1'
#
loop_
_entity.id
_entity.type
_entity.pdbx_description
1 polymer ?
#
loop_
_entity_poly.entity_id
_entity_poly.type
_entity_poly.pdbx_seq_one_letter_code
_entity_poly.pdbx_strand_id
1 'polypeptide(L)'
;MSVAEQRQIRPGAAIRGRMPEEYFELKSRIHSRLLDMMDLSILDTLDPSSMKPQIRVLVEKILSESRSKDVPLNMNERERLLKEIQDEVLGLGPLEPYLQDPTVSDVLVNTYKRIYVERYGKLELTDSRFKDDEHLMKIIYKIVSAVGRRIDESSPKVDARLDDGSRVNVIIPPLALDGPILSIRRFAVDPLEMDDLLNFGTLIPEIGEILKGIVKSRLNILISGGTGSGKTTLLNVLSRFIPADERIVTIEDTAELQLKQDHVMRLETRPPNIEGKGEVTQRDLVKNTLRMRPDRIIVGEVRGEEAFDMLQAMNTGHDGSLTTIHANSPRDALIRLESMVAMAGLDIPTEFLRRYIASALNIIVHLARLADGTRKLMSLQEITGMEGNIVTTQEIFSFRQTSIDAAGRIHGRFVVHGVRPKFIERFKISGVSVPYDFFDPSKTVII
;
A
#
# COMPACT_ATOMS: atom_id res chain seq x y z
N MET A 1 4.62 2.59 -25.23
CA MET A 1 4.48 1.25 -24.60
C MET A 1 3.86 1.47 -23.23
N SER A 2 2.71 0.86 -22.95
CA SER A 2 2.04 1.02 -21.64
C SER A 2 2.78 0.24 -20.55
N VAL A 3 2.61 0.65 -19.29
CA VAL A 3 3.16 -0.06 -18.11
C VAL A 3 2.76 -1.55 -18.11
N ALA A 4 1.63 -1.90 -18.75
CA ALA A 4 1.16 -3.27 -18.92
C ALA A 4 2.05 -4.10 -19.88
N GLU A 5 2.60 -3.51 -20.94
CA GLU A 5 3.49 -4.23 -21.87
C GLU A 5 4.87 -4.51 -21.26
N GLN A 6 5.38 -3.63 -20.40
CA GLN A 6 6.64 -3.87 -19.70
C GLN A 6 6.54 -4.98 -18.63
N ARG A 7 5.32 -5.27 -18.13
CA ARG A 7 5.10 -6.31 -17.11
C ARG A 7 4.95 -7.73 -17.66
N GLN A 8 4.83 -7.90 -18.97
CA GLN A 8 4.76 -9.25 -19.61
C GLN A 8 6.14 -9.82 -20.00
N ILE A 9 7.21 -9.02 -19.96
CA ILE A 9 8.56 -9.53 -20.20
C ILE A 9 9.01 -10.23 -18.91
N ARG A 10 8.85 -11.55 -18.85
CA ARG A 10 9.55 -12.38 -17.85
C ARG A 10 11.06 -12.18 -18.05
N PRO A 11 11.79 -11.57 -17.14
CA PRO A 11 13.24 -11.73 -17.13
C PRO A 11 13.49 -13.21 -16.84
N GLY A 12 14.15 -13.89 -17.77
CA GLY A 12 14.54 -15.27 -17.57
C GLY A 12 15.20 -15.41 -16.20
N ALA A 13 14.84 -16.48 -15.47
CA ALA A 13 15.53 -16.88 -14.26
C ALA A 13 17.01 -17.12 -14.61
N ALA A 14 17.80 -16.06 -14.54
CA ALA A 14 19.24 -16.19 -14.45
C ALA A 14 19.50 -16.94 -13.15
N ILE A 15 20.05 -18.14 -13.24
CA ILE A 15 20.67 -18.85 -12.11
C ILE A 15 21.76 -17.91 -11.61
N ARG A 16 21.42 -17.03 -10.66
CA ARG A 16 22.37 -16.15 -10.00
C ARG A 16 23.11 -17.02 -8.99
N GLY A 17 24.33 -17.46 -9.35
CA GLY A 17 25.23 -18.08 -8.40
C GLY A 17 25.42 -17.12 -7.22
N ARG A 18 25.28 -17.64 -6.00
CA ARG A 18 25.51 -16.90 -4.76
C ARG A 18 26.92 -16.28 -4.83
N MET A 19 27.04 -14.97 -4.60
CA MET A 19 28.34 -14.31 -4.65
C MET A 19 29.28 -14.91 -3.59
N PRO A 20 30.56 -15.15 -3.92
CA PRO A 20 31.55 -15.69 -2.97
C PRO A 20 31.70 -14.79 -1.75
N GLU A 21 32.00 -15.36 -0.60
CA GLU A 21 32.26 -14.61 0.65
C GLU A 21 33.37 -13.57 0.44
N GLU A 22 34.41 -13.95 -0.32
CA GLU A 22 35.52 -13.09 -0.70
C GLU A 22 35.13 -11.77 -1.37
N TYR A 23 34.00 -11.77 -2.12
CA TYR A 23 33.45 -10.55 -2.72
C TYR A 23 32.93 -9.58 -1.65
N PHE A 24 32.23 -10.08 -0.62
CA PHE A 24 31.72 -9.25 0.46
C PHE A 24 32.82 -8.70 1.34
N GLU A 25 33.89 -9.48 1.56
CA GLU A 25 35.09 -9.03 2.26
C GLU A 25 35.83 -7.93 1.48
N LEU A 26 35.99 -8.11 0.15
CA LEU A 26 36.58 -7.11 -0.74
C LEU A 26 35.74 -5.80 -0.70
N LYS A 27 34.43 -5.90 -0.85
CA LYS A 27 33.50 -4.74 -0.77
C LYS A 27 33.65 -3.99 0.55
N SER A 28 33.67 -4.71 1.68
CA SER A 28 33.81 -4.12 3.01
C SER A 28 35.15 -3.40 3.18
N ARG A 29 36.26 -3.98 2.69
CA ARG A 29 37.59 -3.39 2.75
C ARG A 29 37.68 -2.11 1.92
N ILE A 30 37.13 -2.12 0.70
CA ILE A 30 37.13 -0.94 -0.17
C ILE A 30 36.28 0.17 0.45
N HIS A 31 35.11 -0.17 0.98
CA HIS A 31 34.23 0.79 1.63
C HIS A 31 34.89 1.46 2.84
N SER A 32 35.56 0.68 3.73
CA SER A 32 36.27 1.25 4.87
C SER A 32 37.40 2.19 4.43
N ARG A 33 38.21 1.77 3.45
CA ARG A 33 39.29 2.59 2.93
C ARG A 33 38.82 3.85 2.21
N LEU A 34 37.66 3.79 1.54
CA LEU A 34 37.03 4.95 0.92
C LEU A 34 36.61 5.98 1.97
N LEU A 35 35.99 5.55 3.07
CA LEU A 35 35.61 6.44 4.17
C LEU A 35 36.85 7.11 4.83
N ASP A 36 37.96 6.40 4.97
CA ASP A 36 39.22 6.96 5.49
C ASP A 36 39.81 8.03 4.55
N MET A 37 39.52 7.95 3.26
CA MET A 37 40.06 8.88 2.24
C MET A 37 39.09 10.07 1.96
N MET A 38 37.84 9.98 2.38
CA MET A 38 36.86 11.03 2.17
C MET A 38 36.76 11.95 3.39
N ASP A 39 36.64 13.25 3.13
CA ASP A 39 36.25 14.20 4.17
C ASP A 39 34.75 14.09 4.39
N LEU A 40 34.34 13.44 5.48
CA LEU A 40 32.94 13.19 5.82
C LEU A 40 32.14 14.48 6.05
N SER A 41 32.80 15.62 6.35
CA SER A 41 32.12 16.91 6.53
C SER A 41 31.51 17.44 5.22
N ILE A 42 31.96 16.93 4.09
CA ILE A 42 31.49 17.31 2.76
C ILE A 42 30.24 16.54 2.36
N LEU A 43 30.00 15.35 2.96
CA LEU A 43 28.84 14.48 2.65
C LEU A 43 27.50 15.17 2.91
N ASP A 44 27.42 16.01 3.93
CA ASP A 44 26.18 16.70 4.33
C ASP A 44 25.90 17.99 3.51
N THR A 45 26.89 18.45 2.71
CA THR A 45 26.80 19.75 2.03
C THR A 45 26.68 19.66 0.51
N LEU A 46 27.02 18.54 -0.10
CA LEU A 46 27.01 18.36 -1.55
C LEU A 46 25.82 17.50 -2.01
N ASP A 47 25.29 17.85 -3.18
CA ASP A 47 24.28 17.05 -3.86
C ASP A 47 24.81 15.65 -4.19
N PRO A 48 24.07 14.55 -3.86
CA PRO A 48 24.46 13.16 -4.14
C PRO A 48 24.85 12.90 -5.61
N SER A 49 24.28 13.63 -6.56
CA SER A 49 24.59 13.46 -7.98
C SER A 49 26.01 13.90 -8.33
N SER A 50 26.53 14.94 -7.66
CA SER A 50 27.89 15.46 -7.85
C SER A 50 28.97 14.58 -7.19
N MET A 51 28.59 13.76 -6.20
CA MET A 51 29.50 12.89 -5.47
C MET A 51 29.75 11.55 -6.14
N LYS A 52 28.79 11.03 -6.91
CA LYS A 52 28.92 9.74 -7.62
C LYS A 52 30.19 9.62 -8.47
N PRO A 53 30.57 10.63 -9.29
CA PRO A 53 31.82 10.59 -10.05
C PRO A 53 33.09 10.56 -9.16
N GLN A 54 33.07 11.32 -8.05
CA GLN A 54 34.22 11.35 -7.12
C GLN A 54 34.41 10.02 -6.42
N ILE A 55 33.33 9.39 -5.94
CA ILE A 55 33.38 8.04 -5.35
C ILE A 55 33.92 7.04 -6.36
N ARG A 56 33.49 7.10 -7.62
CA ARG A 56 34.00 6.24 -8.69
C ARG A 56 35.51 6.34 -8.84
N VAL A 57 36.04 7.56 -8.95
CA VAL A 57 37.49 7.80 -9.09
C VAL A 57 38.27 7.25 -7.90
N LEU A 58 37.77 7.48 -6.68
CA LEU A 58 38.42 6.98 -5.47
C LEU A 58 38.39 5.45 -5.38
N VAL A 59 37.26 4.82 -5.69
CA VAL A 59 37.15 3.35 -5.70
C VAL A 59 38.04 2.74 -6.77
N GLU A 60 38.13 3.30 -7.97
CA GLU A 60 39.02 2.87 -9.03
C GLU A 60 40.51 3.00 -8.63
N LYS A 61 40.85 4.07 -7.92
CA LYS A 61 42.21 4.24 -7.35
C LYS A 61 42.50 3.16 -6.34
N ILE A 62 41.59 2.88 -5.37
CA ILE A 62 41.76 1.85 -4.36
C ILE A 62 41.96 0.47 -5.01
N LEU A 63 41.12 0.14 -6.02
CA LEU A 63 41.22 -1.11 -6.78
C LEU A 63 42.57 -1.23 -7.53
N SER A 64 43.10 -0.12 -8.06
CA SER A 64 44.39 -0.12 -8.77
C SER A 64 45.60 -0.29 -7.84
N GLU A 65 45.49 0.20 -6.61
CA GLU A 65 46.55 0.09 -5.59
C GLU A 65 46.62 -1.31 -4.95
N SER A 66 45.51 -2.08 -4.98
CA SER A 66 45.38 -3.40 -4.33
C SER A 66 45.88 -4.56 -5.19
N ARG A 67 46.92 -4.39 -5.99
CA ARG A 67 47.40 -5.26 -7.11
C ARG A 67 47.78 -6.71 -6.81
N SER A 68 47.79 -7.21 -5.59
CA SER A 68 48.42 -8.54 -5.37
C SER A 68 47.68 -9.59 -4.57
N LYS A 69 46.45 -9.30 -4.07
CA LYS A 69 45.70 -10.26 -3.22
C LYS A 69 44.19 -10.28 -3.46
N ASP A 70 43.68 -9.53 -4.44
CA ASP A 70 42.23 -9.35 -4.59
C ASP A 70 41.63 -10.33 -5.60
N VAL A 71 40.38 -10.70 -5.34
CA VAL A 71 39.55 -11.51 -6.21
C VAL A 71 39.50 -10.88 -7.62
N PRO A 72 39.87 -11.61 -8.68
CA PRO A 72 39.83 -11.08 -10.03
C PRO A 72 38.38 -10.77 -10.41
N LEU A 73 38.06 -9.49 -10.54
CA LEU A 73 36.74 -9.02 -10.95
C LEU A 73 36.69 -8.82 -12.46
N ASN A 74 35.66 -9.39 -13.11
CA ASN A 74 35.34 -9.03 -14.48
C ASN A 74 34.73 -7.63 -14.58
N MET A 75 34.55 -7.09 -15.78
CA MET A 75 33.99 -5.73 -15.96
C MET A 75 32.61 -5.54 -15.30
N ASN A 76 31.73 -6.52 -15.44
CA ASN A 76 30.38 -6.43 -14.86
C ASN A 76 30.41 -6.48 -13.33
N GLU A 77 31.24 -7.30 -12.73
CA GLU A 77 31.45 -7.38 -11.29
C GLU A 77 32.06 -6.09 -10.73
N ARG A 78 32.98 -5.47 -11.47
CA ARG A 78 33.58 -4.18 -11.10
C ARG A 78 32.53 -3.04 -11.14
N GLU A 79 31.73 -2.93 -12.17
CA GLU A 79 30.64 -1.94 -12.25
C GLU A 79 29.57 -2.17 -11.16
N ARG A 80 29.25 -3.44 -10.88
CA ARG A 80 28.37 -3.79 -9.77
C ARG A 80 28.95 -3.35 -8.44
N LEU A 81 30.21 -3.64 -8.17
CA LEU A 81 30.89 -3.24 -6.94
C LEU A 81 30.90 -1.71 -6.76
N LEU A 82 31.20 -0.97 -7.84
CA LEU A 82 31.15 0.49 -7.84
C LEU A 82 29.76 1.01 -7.45
N LYS A 83 28.72 0.46 -8.06
CA LYS A 83 27.33 0.84 -7.75
C LYS A 83 26.98 0.49 -6.30
N GLU A 84 27.30 -0.71 -5.84
CA GLU A 84 27.05 -1.12 -4.46
C GLU A 84 27.76 -0.25 -3.42
N ILE A 85 28.99 0.22 -3.72
CA ILE A 85 29.71 1.15 -2.82
C ILE A 85 29.08 2.54 -2.86
N GLN A 86 28.64 3.02 -4.02
CA GLN A 86 27.88 4.28 -4.10
C GLN A 86 26.59 4.21 -3.28
N ASP A 87 25.86 3.09 -3.38
CA ASP A 87 24.64 2.86 -2.63
C ASP A 87 24.88 2.79 -1.11
N GLU A 88 26.07 2.26 -0.67
CA GLU A 88 26.49 2.26 0.75
C GLU A 88 26.76 3.66 1.28
N VAL A 89 27.44 4.50 0.50
CA VAL A 89 27.88 5.83 0.95
C VAL A 89 26.72 6.84 0.87
N LEU A 90 26.02 6.88 -0.26
CA LEU A 90 25.03 7.90 -0.56
C LEU A 90 23.59 7.49 -0.22
N GLY A 91 23.29 6.19 -0.25
CA GLY A 91 21.95 5.66 -0.09
C GLY A 91 21.75 4.82 1.17
N LEU A 92 20.89 3.81 1.03
CA LEU A 92 20.55 2.85 2.08
C LEU A 92 21.24 1.48 1.88
N GLY A 93 22.42 1.50 1.25
CA GLY A 93 23.28 0.32 1.08
C GLY A 93 22.59 -0.80 0.27
N PRO A 94 22.59 -2.06 0.80
CA PRO A 94 22.04 -3.21 0.11
C PRO A 94 20.54 -3.11 -0.26
N LEU A 95 19.81 -2.12 0.27
CA LEU A 95 18.38 -1.93 0.02
C LEU A 95 18.11 -1.11 -1.25
N GLU A 96 19.04 -0.25 -1.67
CA GLU A 96 18.88 0.68 -2.79
C GLU A 96 18.38 0.02 -4.09
N PRO A 97 18.94 -1.11 -4.55
CA PRO A 97 18.48 -1.75 -5.78
C PRO A 97 16.99 -2.15 -5.73
N TYR A 98 16.49 -2.49 -4.54
CA TYR A 98 15.10 -2.89 -4.35
C TYR A 98 14.16 -1.69 -4.19
N LEU A 99 14.66 -0.61 -3.59
CA LEU A 99 13.92 0.64 -3.48
C LEU A 99 13.77 1.36 -4.82
N GLN A 100 14.68 1.11 -5.76
CA GLN A 100 14.62 1.64 -7.13
C GLN A 100 13.85 0.74 -8.10
N ASP A 101 13.61 -0.55 -7.76
CA ASP A 101 12.92 -1.50 -8.64
C ASP A 101 11.40 -1.32 -8.54
N PRO A 102 10.70 -0.83 -9.60
CA PRO A 102 9.25 -0.59 -9.54
C PRO A 102 8.41 -1.87 -9.37
N THR A 103 9.01 -3.04 -9.56
CA THR A 103 8.32 -4.34 -9.39
C THR A 103 8.27 -4.81 -7.93
N VAL A 104 9.07 -4.18 -7.05
CA VAL A 104 9.12 -4.51 -5.62
C VAL A 104 8.10 -3.67 -4.86
N SER A 105 7.22 -4.30 -4.12
CA SER A 105 6.25 -3.64 -3.23
C SER A 105 6.74 -3.52 -1.78
N ASP A 106 7.39 -4.56 -1.27
CA ASP A 106 7.87 -4.61 0.11
C ASP A 106 9.31 -5.13 0.15
N VAL A 107 10.12 -4.57 1.04
CA VAL A 107 11.48 -5.03 1.38
C VAL A 107 11.50 -5.41 2.84
N LEU A 108 11.82 -6.67 3.15
CA LEU A 108 11.75 -7.25 4.48
C LEU A 108 13.12 -7.76 4.90
N VAL A 109 13.77 -7.07 5.82
CA VAL A 109 15.04 -7.46 6.43
C VAL A 109 14.74 -8.19 7.73
N ASN A 110 14.79 -9.52 7.70
CA ASN A 110 14.54 -10.35 8.88
C ASN A 110 15.78 -10.50 9.76
N THR A 111 16.96 -10.46 9.15
CA THR A 111 18.27 -10.40 9.79
C THR A 111 19.24 -9.74 8.82
N TYR A 112 20.45 -9.37 9.28
CA TYR A 112 21.48 -8.82 8.39
C TYR A 112 21.83 -9.75 7.20
N LYS A 113 21.58 -11.08 7.30
CA LYS A 113 21.83 -12.09 6.25
C LYS A 113 20.64 -12.36 5.33
N ARG A 114 19.43 -11.97 5.72
CA ARG A 114 18.19 -12.40 5.05
C ARG A 114 17.32 -11.20 4.71
N ILE A 115 17.38 -10.80 3.44
CA ILE A 115 16.55 -9.76 2.87
C ILE A 115 15.58 -10.43 1.90
N TYR A 116 14.29 -10.28 2.16
CA TYR A 116 13.22 -10.71 1.26
C TYR A 116 12.61 -9.50 0.57
N VAL A 117 12.13 -9.71 -0.62
CA VAL A 117 11.33 -8.71 -1.34
C VAL A 117 10.00 -9.32 -1.77
N GLU A 118 8.94 -8.52 -1.78
CA GLU A 118 7.69 -8.92 -2.40
C GLU A 118 7.64 -8.38 -3.83
N ARG A 119 7.49 -9.29 -4.82
CA ARG A 119 7.23 -8.96 -6.23
C ARG A 119 5.94 -9.63 -6.68
N TYR A 120 5.06 -8.85 -7.29
CA TYR A 120 3.77 -9.38 -7.79
C TYR A 120 3.01 -10.22 -6.76
N GLY A 121 3.12 -9.86 -5.48
CA GLY A 121 2.45 -10.56 -4.40
C GLY A 121 3.16 -11.83 -3.92
N LYS A 122 4.38 -12.15 -4.35
CA LYS A 122 5.17 -13.29 -3.90
C LYS A 122 6.43 -12.83 -3.21
N LEU A 123 6.75 -13.49 -2.08
CA LEU A 123 7.98 -13.25 -1.35
C LEU A 123 9.13 -14.03 -1.98
N GLU A 124 10.24 -13.36 -2.22
CA GLU A 124 11.47 -13.90 -2.79
C GLU A 124 12.64 -13.56 -1.88
N LEU A 125 13.49 -14.57 -1.55
CA LEU A 125 14.76 -14.33 -0.88
C LEU A 125 15.75 -13.72 -1.88
N THR A 126 16.43 -12.65 -1.47
CA THR A 126 17.44 -11.98 -2.29
C THR A 126 18.86 -12.52 -2.01
N ASP A 127 19.80 -12.19 -2.90
CA ASP A 127 21.23 -12.46 -2.69
C ASP A 127 21.94 -11.35 -1.89
N SER A 128 21.27 -10.24 -1.64
CA SER A 128 21.82 -9.10 -0.89
C SER A 128 21.81 -9.36 0.60
N ARG A 129 22.81 -8.82 1.29
CA ARG A 129 22.92 -8.89 2.75
C ARG A 129 23.68 -7.68 3.29
N PHE A 130 23.47 -7.36 4.54
CA PHE A 130 24.35 -6.47 5.30
C PHE A 130 25.59 -7.24 5.75
N LYS A 131 26.64 -6.52 6.13
CA LYS A 131 27.86 -7.11 6.67
C LYS A 131 27.60 -7.84 8.00
N ASP A 132 26.94 -7.14 8.92
CA ASP A 132 26.62 -7.56 10.27
C ASP A 132 25.43 -6.74 10.80
N ASP A 133 25.01 -7.00 12.04
CA ASP A 133 23.93 -6.27 12.69
C ASP A 133 24.29 -4.79 12.94
N GLU A 134 25.57 -4.48 13.17
CA GLU A 134 26.03 -3.10 13.34
C GLU A 134 25.85 -2.29 12.06
N HIS A 135 26.15 -2.90 10.91
CA HIS A 135 25.90 -2.26 9.60
C HIS A 135 24.41 -2.02 9.37
N LEU A 136 23.55 -3.02 9.67
CA LEU A 136 22.09 -2.85 9.58
C LEU A 136 21.61 -1.74 10.51
N MET A 137 22.12 -1.68 11.75
CA MET A 137 21.78 -0.61 12.69
C MET A 137 22.20 0.78 12.19
N LYS A 138 23.35 0.92 11.52
CA LYS A 138 23.76 2.22 10.91
C LYS A 138 22.76 2.69 9.87
N ILE A 139 22.26 1.80 9.02
CA ILE A 139 21.24 2.14 8.03
C ILE A 139 19.90 2.48 8.72
N ILE A 140 19.52 1.72 9.75
CA ILE A 140 18.33 2.03 10.56
C ILE A 140 18.45 3.42 11.19
N TYR A 141 19.57 3.76 11.83
CA TYR A 141 19.80 5.08 12.40
C TYR A 141 19.74 6.19 11.34
N LYS A 142 20.30 5.96 10.15
CA LYS A 142 20.24 6.90 9.03
C LYS A 142 18.78 7.20 8.65
N ILE A 143 17.95 6.17 8.50
CA ILE A 143 16.52 6.30 8.19
C ILE A 143 15.77 7.06 9.30
N VAL A 144 15.95 6.63 10.55
CA VAL A 144 15.18 7.13 11.69
C VAL A 144 15.55 8.57 12.03
N SER A 145 16.85 8.91 11.94
CA SER A 145 17.34 10.28 12.20
C SER A 145 16.90 11.28 11.13
N ALA A 146 16.84 10.86 9.85
CA ALA A 146 16.40 11.70 8.75
C ALA A 146 14.96 12.23 8.97
N VAL A 147 14.12 11.46 9.66
CA VAL A 147 12.73 11.86 9.99
C VAL A 147 12.58 12.44 11.40
N GLY A 148 13.69 12.77 12.06
CA GLY A 148 13.70 13.38 13.39
C GLY A 148 13.17 12.47 14.51
N ARG A 149 13.23 11.14 14.31
CA ARG A 149 12.83 10.14 15.31
C ARG A 149 14.04 9.49 15.95
N ARG A 150 13.80 8.73 17.01
CA ARG A 150 14.83 8.02 17.79
C ARG A 150 14.43 6.57 17.94
N ILE A 151 15.43 5.67 17.93
CA ILE A 151 15.29 4.26 18.27
C ILE A 151 16.49 3.85 19.14
N ASP A 152 16.22 3.21 20.27
CA ASP A 152 17.22 2.67 21.19
C ASP A 152 16.60 1.57 22.06
N GLU A 153 17.37 1.00 23.00
CA GLU A 153 16.90 -0.07 23.88
C GLU A 153 15.68 0.32 24.74
N SER A 154 15.50 1.61 25.06
CA SER A 154 14.36 2.10 25.81
C SER A 154 13.12 2.33 24.94
N SER A 155 13.33 2.58 23.65
CA SER A 155 12.31 2.71 22.61
C SER A 155 12.67 1.81 21.41
N PRO A 156 12.54 0.48 21.55
CA PRO A 156 13.12 -0.47 20.60
C PRO A 156 12.28 -0.70 19.35
N LYS A 157 11.25 0.11 19.09
CA LYS A 157 10.43 0.08 17.88
C LYS A 157 10.13 1.47 17.39
N VAL A 158 10.08 1.64 16.07
CA VAL A 158 9.72 2.93 15.45
C VAL A 158 9.05 2.70 14.10
N ASP A 159 8.05 3.54 13.81
CA ASP A 159 7.52 3.73 12.47
C ASP A 159 8.10 5.03 11.91
N ALA A 160 8.58 4.98 10.67
CA ALA A 160 9.18 6.10 9.98
C ALA A 160 8.66 6.16 8.54
N ARG A 161 9.04 7.21 7.80
CA ARG A 161 8.69 7.38 6.40
C ARG A 161 9.90 7.92 5.65
N LEU A 162 10.22 7.31 4.52
CA LEU A 162 11.26 7.83 3.64
C LEU A 162 10.74 9.05 2.84
N ASP A 163 11.66 9.80 2.25
CA ASP A 163 11.32 11.00 1.45
C ASP A 163 10.44 10.70 0.24
N ASP A 164 10.54 9.49 -0.32
CA ASP A 164 9.69 9.00 -1.40
C ASP A 164 8.27 8.61 -0.94
N GLY A 165 7.99 8.70 0.37
CA GLY A 165 6.73 8.32 0.99
C GLY A 165 6.64 6.87 1.45
N SER A 166 7.66 6.05 1.21
CA SER A 166 7.69 4.64 1.64
C SER A 166 7.63 4.52 3.17
N ARG A 167 6.81 3.60 3.68
CA ARG A 167 6.64 3.36 5.12
C ARG A 167 7.71 2.42 5.62
N VAL A 168 8.29 2.74 6.76
CA VAL A 168 9.33 1.97 7.40
C VAL A 168 8.90 1.58 8.81
N ASN A 169 8.95 0.30 9.13
CA ASN A 169 8.81 -0.21 10.49
C ASN A 169 10.11 -0.87 10.92
N VAL A 170 10.58 -0.54 12.10
CA VAL A 170 11.80 -1.09 12.69
C VAL A 170 11.52 -1.63 14.08
N ILE A 171 12.10 -2.80 14.38
CA ILE A 171 12.18 -3.37 15.72
C ILE A 171 13.62 -3.82 15.97
N ILE A 172 14.19 -3.46 17.13
CA ILE A 172 15.54 -3.81 17.51
C ILE A 172 15.57 -4.63 18.82
N PRO A 173 16.69 -5.26 19.17
CA PRO A 173 16.86 -5.84 20.50
C PRO A 173 16.55 -4.82 21.63
N PRO A 174 16.00 -5.25 22.79
CA PRO A 174 15.80 -6.64 23.19
C PRO A 174 14.51 -7.31 22.66
N LEU A 175 13.64 -6.60 21.92
CA LEU A 175 12.40 -7.15 21.40
C LEU A 175 12.62 -8.09 20.20
N ALA A 176 13.56 -7.75 19.34
CA ALA A 176 13.97 -8.56 18.18
C ALA A 176 15.10 -9.51 18.59
N LEU A 177 14.76 -10.80 18.80
CA LEU A 177 15.69 -11.78 19.41
C LEU A 177 16.87 -12.16 18.49
N ASP A 178 16.66 -12.15 17.18
CA ASP A 178 17.66 -12.59 16.20
C ASP A 178 18.44 -11.41 15.57
N GLY A 179 18.35 -10.22 16.17
CA GLY A 179 18.94 -8.99 15.66
C GLY A 179 17.91 -7.98 15.14
N PRO A 180 18.34 -6.83 14.62
CA PRO A 180 17.43 -5.80 14.12
C PRO A 180 16.57 -6.28 12.94
N ILE A 181 15.31 -5.88 12.92
CA ILE A 181 14.34 -6.17 11.87
C ILE A 181 13.88 -4.86 11.24
N LEU A 182 13.88 -4.81 9.91
CA LEU A 182 13.46 -3.64 9.15
C LEU A 182 12.46 -4.08 8.05
N SER A 183 11.31 -3.43 8.01
CA SER A 183 10.31 -3.64 6.97
C SER A 183 10.02 -2.33 6.25
N ILE A 184 10.15 -2.30 4.94
CA ILE A 184 9.87 -1.13 4.11
C ILE A 184 8.75 -1.49 3.15
N ARG A 185 7.61 -0.79 3.23
CA ARG A 185 6.56 -0.83 2.22
C ARG A 185 6.71 0.36 1.31
N ARG A 186 7.01 0.09 0.04
CA ARG A 186 7.24 1.14 -0.94
C ARG A 186 5.97 1.90 -1.28
N PHE A 187 6.13 3.20 -1.42
CA PHE A 187 5.08 4.06 -1.97
C PHE A 187 5.02 3.85 -3.49
N ALA A 188 3.84 3.53 -4.02
CA ALA A 188 3.69 3.32 -5.46
C ALA A 188 3.93 4.63 -6.23
N VAL A 189 4.90 4.64 -7.13
CA VAL A 189 5.22 5.81 -7.97
C VAL A 189 4.09 6.05 -8.98
N ASP A 190 3.59 4.96 -9.59
CA ASP A 190 2.50 5.00 -10.55
C ASP A 190 1.29 4.25 -9.99
N PRO A 191 0.28 4.97 -9.49
CA PRO A 191 -0.94 4.33 -9.01
C PRO A 191 -1.70 3.70 -10.19
N LEU A 192 -2.20 2.47 -9.95
CA LEU A 192 -2.99 1.72 -10.93
C LEU A 192 -4.24 2.49 -11.36
N GLU A 193 -4.67 2.24 -12.60
CA GLU A 193 -5.90 2.78 -13.19
C GLU A 193 -6.97 1.69 -13.36
N MET A 194 -8.17 2.07 -13.75
CA MET A 194 -9.27 1.12 -13.97
C MET A 194 -8.90 0.08 -15.02
N ASP A 195 -8.24 0.50 -16.09
CA ASP A 195 -7.82 -0.39 -17.18
C ASP A 195 -6.80 -1.44 -16.71
N ASP A 196 -5.96 -1.11 -15.74
CA ASP A 196 -5.05 -2.09 -15.13
C ASP A 196 -5.83 -3.16 -14.36
N LEU A 197 -6.87 -2.77 -13.61
CA LEU A 197 -7.72 -3.72 -12.87
C LEU A 197 -8.50 -4.63 -13.81
N LEU A 198 -8.95 -4.10 -14.96
CA LEU A 198 -9.58 -4.88 -16.03
C LEU A 198 -8.58 -5.87 -16.64
N ASN A 199 -7.38 -5.40 -17.01
CA ASN A 199 -6.32 -6.22 -17.61
C ASN A 199 -5.83 -7.33 -16.67
N PHE A 200 -5.82 -7.10 -15.35
CA PHE A 200 -5.50 -8.13 -14.34
C PHE A 200 -6.68 -9.08 -14.10
N GLY A 201 -7.84 -8.82 -14.70
CA GLY A 201 -9.06 -9.56 -14.44
C GLY A 201 -9.52 -9.47 -12.98
N THR A 202 -9.18 -8.40 -12.28
CA THR A 202 -9.66 -8.12 -10.92
C THR A 202 -11.17 -7.90 -10.91
N LEU A 203 -11.67 -7.29 -11.96
CA LEU A 203 -13.09 -7.06 -12.25
C LEU A 203 -13.31 -7.06 -13.78
N ILE A 204 -14.57 -7.08 -14.19
CA ILE A 204 -14.99 -7.03 -15.60
C ILE A 204 -15.44 -5.61 -15.99
N PRO A 205 -15.50 -5.27 -17.30
CA PRO A 205 -15.87 -3.94 -17.77
C PRO A 205 -17.21 -3.44 -17.22
N GLU A 206 -18.21 -4.30 -17.16
CA GLU A 206 -19.55 -3.98 -16.63
C GLU A 206 -19.50 -3.51 -15.17
N ILE A 207 -18.72 -4.20 -14.33
CA ILE A 207 -18.50 -3.81 -12.93
C ILE A 207 -17.74 -2.48 -12.88
N GLY A 208 -16.74 -2.28 -13.73
CA GLY A 208 -15.98 -1.03 -13.82
C GLY A 208 -16.89 0.17 -14.12
N GLU A 209 -17.76 0.06 -15.12
CA GLU A 209 -18.70 1.14 -15.48
C GLU A 209 -19.73 1.41 -14.38
N ILE A 210 -20.22 0.37 -13.71
CA ILE A 210 -21.13 0.53 -12.57
C ILE A 210 -20.45 1.24 -11.42
N LEU A 211 -19.20 0.88 -11.07
CA LEU A 211 -18.44 1.54 -10.02
C LEU A 211 -18.16 3.01 -10.34
N LYS A 212 -17.84 3.35 -11.60
CA LYS A 212 -17.75 4.76 -12.05
C LYS A 212 -19.05 5.51 -11.83
N GLY A 213 -20.18 4.87 -12.18
CA GLY A 213 -21.51 5.43 -11.97
C GLY A 213 -21.83 5.65 -10.50
N ILE A 214 -21.49 4.70 -9.63
CA ILE A 214 -21.64 4.76 -8.17
C ILE A 214 -20.94 5.99 -7.60
N VAL A 215 -19.66 6.20 -8.00
CA VAL A 215 -18.87 7.36 -7.55
C VAL A 215 -19.46 8.68 -8.04
N LYS A 216 -19.82 8.77 -9.34
CA LYS A 216 -20.41 9.98 -9.91
C LYS A 216 -21.75 10.33 -9.29
N SER A 217 -22.55 9.33 -8.90
CA SER A 217 -23.87 9.50 -8.28
C SER A 217 -23.81 9.72 -6.76
N ARG A 218 -22.64 9.97 -6.20
CA ARG A 218 -22.44 10.27 -4.77
C ARG A 218 -23.03 9.20 -3.85
N LEU A 219 -22.77 7.92 -4.15
CA LEU A 219 -23.11 6.82 -3.26
C LEU A 219 -21.97 6.55 -2.29
N ASN A 220 -22.30 6.34 -1.02
CA ASN A 220 -21.34 6.02 0.01
C ASN A 220 -20.84 4.57 -0.12
N ILE A 221 -19.52 4.37 -0.18
CA ILE A 221 -18.91 3.09 -0.49
C ILE A 221 -18.05 2.60 0.67
N LEU A 222 -18.30 1.36 1.09
CA LEU A 222 -17.43 0.60 1.99
C LEU A 222 -16.67 -0.46 1.19
N ILE A 223 -15.35 -0.36 1.11
CA ILE A 223 -14.49 -1.36 0.47
C ILE A 223 -13.92 -2.28 1.54
N SER A 224 -14.26 -3.56 1.49
CA SER A 224 -13.84 -4.56 2.45
C SER A 224 -12.89 -5.59 1.84
N GLY A 225 -12.07 -6.22 2.67
CA GLY A 225 -11.17 -7.30 2.26
C GLY A 225 -10.01 -7.50 3.22
N GLY A 226 -9.28 -8.59 3.07
CA GLY A 226 -8.09 -8.92 3.86
C GLY A 226 -6.88 -8.03 3.55
N THR A 227 -5.76 -8.30 4.22
CA THR A 227 -4.47 -7.64 3.94
C THR A 227 -4.00 -7.98 2.53
N GLY A 228 -3.52 -6.97 1.79
CA GLY A 228 -3.01 -7.16 0.43
C GLY A 228 -4.08 -7.51 -0.62
N SER A 229 -5.38 -7.41 -0.31
CA SER A 229 -6.48 -7.66 -1.26
C SER A 229 -6.66 -6.56 -2.32
N GLY A 230 -6.05 -5.37 -2.13
CA GLY A 230 -6.13 -4.25 -3.06
C GLY A 230 -7.18 -3.19 -2.70
N LYS A 231 -7.62 -3.11 -1.43
CA LYS A 231 -8.61 -2.12 -0.97
C LYS A 231 -8.19 -0.67 -1.27
N THR A 232 -7.01 -0.27 -0.81
CA THR A 232 -6.46 1.08 -1.03
C THR A 232 -6.24 1.36 -2.52
N THR A 233 -5.85 0.34 -3.29
CA THR A 233 -5.72 0.44 -4.75
C THR A 233 -7.07 0.74 -5.39
N LEU A 234 -8.13 -0.04 -5.06
CA LEU A 234 -9.46 0.21 -5.59
C LEU A 234 -9.99 1.58 -5.16
N LEU A 235 -9.76 1.98 -3.90
CA LEU A 235 -10.14 3.30 -3.40
C LEU A 235 -9.47 4.42 -4.23
N ASN A 236 -8.17 4.30 -4.51
CA ASN A 236 -7.44 5.23 -5.38
C ASN A 236 -8.02 5.26 -6.81
N VAL A 237 -8.29 4.09 -7.40
CA VAL A 237 -8.87 4.01 -8.74
C VAL A 237 -10.25 4.67 -8.77
N LEU A 238 -11.11 4.39 -7.79
CA LEU A 238 -12.46 4.94 -7.73
C LEU A 238 -12.46 6.44 -7.49
N SER A 239 -11.54 6.94 -6.65
CA SER A 239 -11.44 8.37 -6.36
C SER A 239 -11.21 9.23 -7.61
N ARG A 240 -10.58 8.69 -8.66
CA ARG A 240 -10.35 9.41 -9.93
C ARG A 240 -11.63 9.76 -10.68
N PHE A 241 -12.74 9.07 -10.39
CA PHE A 241 -14.05 9.34 -11.00
C PHE A 241 -14.88 10.38 -10.24
N ILE A 242 -14.34 10.91 -9.14
CA ILE A 242 -14.91 12.05 -8.44
C ILE A 242 -14.76 13.28 -9.34
N PRO A 243 -15.83 14.07 -9.59
CA PRO A 243 -15.77 15.29 -10.37
C PRO A 243 -14.70 16.28 -9.86
N ALA A 244 -14.05 17.00 -10.79
CA ALA A 244 -12.93 17.88 -10.46
C ALA A 244 -13.34 19.14 -9.68
N ASP A 245 -14.62 19.51 -9.73
CA ASP A 245 -15.20 20.65 -9.01
C ASP A 245 -15.54 20.34 -7.54
N GLU A 246 -15.41 19.09 -7.11
CA GLU A 246 -15.69 18.69 -5.74
C GLU A 246 -14.45 18.87 -4.83
N ARG A 247 -14.71 19.38 -3.62
CA ARG A 247 -13.71 19.51 -2.54
C ARG A 247 -13.58 18.20 -1.78
N ILE A 248 -12.41 17.57 -1.86
CA ILE A 248 -12.13 16.27 -1.25
C ILE A 248 -11.22 16.43 -0.03
N VAL A 249 -11.55 15.78 1.07
CA VAL A 249 -10.64 15.65 2.22
C VAL A 249 -10.32 14.16 2.40
N THR A 250 -9.03 13.82 2.41
CA THR A 250 -8.56 12.47 2.74
C THR A 250 -8.04 12.43 4.17
N ILE A 251 -8.34 11.36 4.88
CA ILE A 251 -7.91 11.12 6.26
C ILE A 251 -7.29 9.72 6.33
N GLU A 252 -6.03 9.64 6.75
CA GLU A 252 -5.26 8.41 6.75
C GLU A 252 -4.36 8.33 7.99
N ASP A 253 -4.05 7.12 8.45
CA ASP A 253 -3.02 6.92 9.47
C ASP A 253 -1.63 7.21 8.91
N THR A 254 -1.40 6.80 7.67
CA THR A 254 -0.24 7.16 6.87
C THR A 254 -0.73 7.39 5.46
N ALA A 255 -0.39 8.52 4.88
CA ALA A 255 -0.91 8.92 3.57
C ALA A 255 -0.41 7.99 2.46
N GLU A 256 -1.29 7.13 1.96
CA GLU A 256 -1.09 6.22 0.83
C GLU A 256 -1.91 6.64 -0.40
N LEU A 257 -2.97 7.42 -0.19
CA LEU A 257 -3.86 7.85 -1.25
C LEU A 257 -3.20 8.90 -2.15
N GLN A 258 -3.38 8.72 -3.46
CA GLN A 258 -2.81 9.55 -4.52
C GLN A 258 -3.91 10.06 -5.45
N LEU A 259 -4.78 10.89 -4.91
CA LEU A 259 -5.83 11.54 -5.69
C LEU A 259 -5.21 12.58 -6.63
N LYS A 260 -5.73 12.68 -7.85
CA LYS A 260 -5.21 13.57 -8.90
C LYS A 260 -6.05 14.82 -9.12
N GLN A 261 -7.14 15.00 -8.38
CA GLN A 261 -7.95 16.22 -8.44
C GLN A 261 -7.19 17.40 -7.81
N ASP A 262 -7.43 18.60 -8.34
CA ASP A 262 -6.75 19.81 -7.87
C ASP A 262 -7.16 20.23 -6.45
N HIS A 263 -8.40 19.90 -6.05
CA HIS A 263 -8.97 20.34 -4.79
C HIS A 263 -9.01 19.22 -3.73
N VAL A 264 -7.83 18.69 -3.39
CA VAL A 264 -7.65 17.63 -2.38
C VAL A 264 -6.88 18.16 -1.18
N MET A 265 -7.44 18.04 0.02
CA MET A 265 -6.76 18.25 1.27
C MET A 265 -6.43 16.91 1.91
N ARG A 266 -5.16 16.66 2.12
CA ARG A 266 -4.67 15.40 2.70
C ARG A 266 -4.36 15.61 4.17
N LEU A 267 -4.98 14.81 5.02
CA LEU A 267 -4.78 14.81 6.47
C LEU A 267 -4.21 13.46 6.90
N GLU A 268 -3.21 13.51 7.76
CA GLU A 268 -2.55 12.34 8.33
C GLU A 268 -2.57 12.42 9.85
N THR A 269 -2.78 11.29 10.53
CA THR A 269 -2.74 11.19 11.97
C THR A 269 -1.33 11.49 12.48
N ARG A 270 -1.25 11.88 13.73
CA ARG A 270 0.03 12.06 14.40
C ARG A 270 0.05 11.23 15.67
N PRO A 271 0.94 10.23 15.79
CA PRO A 271 1.12 9.51 17.03
C PRO A 271 1.66 10.43 18.13
N PRO A 272 1.45 10.09 19.41
CA PRO A 272 1.99 10.87 20.53
C PRO A 272 3.52 10.92 20.44
N ASN A 273 4.09 12.02 20.94
CA ASN A 273 5.54 12.16 21.08
C ASN A 273 6.07 11.27 22.24
N ILE A 274 7.38 11.31 22.49
CA ILE A 274 8.04 10.50 23.53
C ILE A 274 7.51 10.80 24.97
N GLU A 275 6.86 11.95 25.16
CA GLU A 275 6.23 12.33 26.41
C GLU A 275 4.75 11.89 26.49
N GLY A 276 4.24 11.19 25.46
CA GLY A 276 2.83 10.80 25.35
C GLY A 276 1.89 11.95 24.99
N LYS A 277 2.40 13.08 24.47
CA LYS A 277 1.62 14.27 24.13
C LYS A 277 1.54 14.53 22.64
N GLY A 278 0.56 15.32 22.24
CA GLY A 278 0.43 15.83 20.87
C GLY A 278 -0.11 14.81 19.88
N GLU A 279 -0.73 13.74 20.35
CA GLU A 279 -1.47 12.82 19.50
C GLU A 279 -2.61 13.54 18.77
N VAL A 280 -2.80 13.20 17.50
CA VAL A 280 -3.97 13.59 16.69
C VAL A 280 -4.50 12.32 16.06
N THR A 281 -5.65 11.88 16.55
CA THR A 281 -6.28 10.63 16.10
C THR A 281 -7.03 10.80 14.79
N GLN A 282 -7.33 9.69 14.12
CA GLN A 282 -8.21 9.69 12.93
C GLN A 282 -9.58 10.29 13.26
N ARG A 283 -10.11 10.01 14.44
CA ARG A 283 -11.37 10.57 14.95
C ARG A 283 -11.34 12.10 15.04
N ASP A 284 -10.24 12.67 15.57
CA ASP A 284 -10.07 14.14 15.66
C ASP A 284 -10.09 14.77 14.26
N LEU A 285 -9.43 14.13 13.31
CA LEU A 285 -9.37 14.60 11.92
C LEU A 285 -10.74 14.53 11.24
N VAL A 286 -11.52 13.43 11.43
CA VAL A 286 -12.88 13.32 10.89
C VAL A 286 -13.76 14.44 11.44
N LYS A 287 -13.76 14.66 12.77
CA LYS A 287 -14.53 15.73 13.41
C LYS A 287 -14.14 17.13 12.90
N ASN A 288 -12.85 17.36 12.71
CA ASN A 288 -12.36 18.64 12.18
C ASN A 288 -12.79 18.85 10.72
N THR A 289 -12.75 17.78 9.92
CA THR A 289 -13.09 17.81 8.50
C THR A 289 -14.52 18.28 8.25
N LEU A 290 -15.48 17.96 9.13
CA LEU A 290 -16.87 18.44 9.02
C LEU A 290 -17.00 19.99 9.05
N ARG A 291 -15.97 20.69 9.55
CA ARG A 291 -15.89 22.16 9.57
C ARG A 291 -15.10 22.76 8.40
N MET A 292 -14.52 21.89 7.56
CA MET A 292 -13.70 22.29 6.41
C MET A 292 -14.51 22.45 5.12
N ARG A 293 -15.82 22.27 5.15
CA ARG A 293 -16.74 22.27 4.00
C ARG A 293 -16.32 21.29 2.90
N PRO A 294 -16.09 20.03 3.19
CA PRO A 294 -15.82 19.03 2.18
C PRO A 294 -17.09 18.68 1.41
N ASP A 295 -16.96 18.39 0.11
CA ASP A 295 -18.02 17.72 -0.67
C ASP A 295 -17.93 16.21 -0.46
N ARG A 296 -16.72 15.67 -0.31
CA ARG A 296 -16.46 14.26 -0.02
C ARG A 296 -15.39 14.07 1.05
N ILE A 297 -15.59 13.06 1.87
CA ILE A 297 -14.62 12.61 2.87
C ILE A 297 -14.18 11.20 2.49
N ILE A 298 -12.88 11.02 2.36
CA ILE A 298 -12.28 9.72 2.07
C ILE A 298 -11.44 9.31 3.28
N VAL A 299 -11.88 8.26 3.97
CA VAL A 299 -11.12 7.67 5.07
C VAL A 299 -10.36 6.47 4.54
N GLY A 300 -9.04 6.52 4.55
CA GLY A 300 -8.18 5.47 3.98
C GLY A 300 -8.52 4.09 4.52
N GLU A 301 -8.64 3.98 5.84
CA GLU A 301 -9.09 2.75 6.52
C GLU A 301 -9.74 3.09 7.86
N VAL A 302 -10.86 2.45 8.16
CA VAL A 302 -11.52 2.55 9.46
C VAL A 302 -11.09 1.36 10.33
N ARG A 303 -10.61 1.66 11.55
CA ARG A 303 -10.07 0.66 12.49
C ARG A 303 -10.64 0.74 13.90
N GLY A 304 -11.26 1.88 14.25
CA GLY A 304 -11.69 2.16 15.62
C GLY A 304 -12.85 3.15 15.71
N GLU A 305 -12.75 4.04 16.68
CA GLU A 305 -13.80 4.98 17.09
C GLU A 305 -14.25 5.95 16.00
N GLU A 306 -13.38 6.28 15.04
CA GLU A 306 -13.68 7.16 13.90
C GLU A 306 -14.81 6.62 13.02
N ALA A 307 -15.10 5.31 13.11
CA ALA A 307 -16.19 4.68 12.38
C ALA A 307 -17.53 5.37 12.60
N PHE A 308 -17.83 5.77 13.84
CA PHE A 308 -19.07 6.46 14.14
C PHE A 308 -19.15 7.85 13.51
N ASP A 309 -18.08 8.65 13.68
CA ASP A 309 -18.03 10.02 13.17
C ASP A 309 -18.04 10.02 11.63
N MET A 310 -17.44 9.01 10.98
CA MET A 310 -17.52 8.79 9.54
C MET A 310 -18.97 8.47 9.09
N LEU A 311 -19.65 7.53 9.75
CA LEU A 311 -21.06 7.22 9.46
C LEU A 311 -21.93 8.46 9.67
N GLN A 312 -21.63 9.28 10.67
CA GLN A 312 -22.33 10.54 10.90
C GLN A 312 -22.11 11.51 9.74
N ALA A 313 -20.90 11.65 9.24
CA ALA A 313 -20.62 12.47 8.07
C ALA A 313 -21.43 12.00 6.85
N MET A 314 -21.45 10.70 6.59
CA MET A 314 -22.23 10.08 5.49
C MET A 314 -23.73 10.32 5.60
N ASN A 315 -24.27 10.45 6.82
CA ASN A 315 -25.71 10.72 7.07
C ASN A 315 -26.07 12.21 7.10
N THR A 316 -25.08 13.11 7.13
CA THR A 316 -25.30 14.56 7.34
C THR A 316 -24.90 15.42 6.15
N GLY A 317 -24.99 14.88 4.91
CA GLY A 317 -24.83 15.66 3.69
C GLY A 317 -23.45 15.57 3.04
N HIS A 318 -22.58 14.65 3.48
CA HIS A 318 -21.30 14.34 2.83
C HIS A 318 -21.44 13.05 2.00
N ASP A 319 -22.48 13.02 1.17
CA ASP A 319 -22.75 11.89 0.26
C ASP A 319 -21.61 11.62 -0.71
N GLY A 320 -21.36 10.34 -1.01
CA GLY A 320 -20.28 9.91 -1.89
C GLY A 320 -18.94 9.73 -1.18
N SER A 321 -18.95 9.66 0.14
CA SER A 321 -17.76 9.33 0.95
C SER A 321 -17.35 7.87 0.75
N LEU A 322 -16.05 7.63 0.77
CA LEU A 322 -15.46 6.32 0.56
C LEU A 322 -14.58 5.94 1.75
N THR A 323 -14.60 4.67 2.09
CA THR A 323 -13.67 4.13 3.12
C THR A 323 -13.35 2.67 2.88
N THR A 324 -12.28 2.21 3.52
CA THR A 324 -11.93 0.79 3.54
C THR A 324 -12.02 0.21 4.96
N ILE A 325 -12.25 -1.10 5.03
CA ILE A 325 -12.27 -1.86 6.27
C ILE A 325 -11.65 -3.25 6.07
N HIS A 326 -10.90 -3.73 7.04
CA HIS A 326 -10.48 -5.12 7.05
C HIS A 326 -11.65 -6.03 7.44
N ALA A 327 -12.04 -6.94 6.55
CA ALA A 327 -13.06 -7.97 6.84
C ALA A 327 -12.89 -9.16 5.87
N ASN A 328 -13.40 -10.33 6.27
CA ASN A 328 -13.33 -11.55 5.47
C ASN A 328 -14.54 -11.74 4.54
N SER A 329 -15.61 -11.00 4.78
CA SER A 329 -16.83 -10.98 3.97
C SER A 329 -17.55 -9.64 4.07
N PRO A 330 -18.49 -9.32 3.16
CA PRO A 330 -19.36 -8.14 3.29
C PRO A 330 -20.14 -8.10 4.62
N ARG A 331 -20.63 -9.25 5.07
CA ARG A 331 -21.34 -9.38 6.35
C ARG A 331 -20.43 -9.08 7.53
N ASP A 332 -19.22 -9.63 7.54
CA ASP A 332 -18.24 -9.38 8.60
C ASP A 332 -17.83 -7.91 8.64
N ALA A 333 -17.81 -7.21 7.49
CA ALA A 333 -17.55 -5.78 7.44
C ALA A 333 -18.59 -4.98 8.23
N LEU A 334 -19.86 -5.31 8.10
CA LEU A 334 -20.94 -4.67 8.87
C LEU A 334 -20.83 -4.96 10.37
N ILE A 335 -20.59 -6.22 10.75
CA ILE A 335 -20.37 -6.63 12.15
C ILE A 335 -19.17 -5.91 12.74
N ARG A 336 -18.10 -5.77 11.96
CA ARG A 336 -16.90 -5.07 12.42
C ARG A 336 -17.14 -3.58 12.62
N LEU A 337 -17.92 -2.93 11.76
CA LEU A 337 -18.36 -1.54 11.98
C LEU A 337 -19.16 -1.40 13.27
N GLU A 338 -20.10 -2.32 13.55
CA GLU A 338 -20.85 -2.34 14.82
C GLU A 338 -19.88 -2.42 16.01
N SER A 339 -18.87 -3.30 15.94
CA SER A 339 -17.88 -3.47 16.99
C SER A 339 -17.02 -2.22 17.20
N MET A 340 -16.59 -1.56 16.13
CA MET A 340 -15.79 -0.32 16.20
C MET A 340 -16.58 0.82 16.84
N VAL A 341 -17.85 0.98 16.48
CA VAL A 341 -18.70 2.00 17.13
C VAL A 341 -18.94 1.69 18.59
N ALA A 342 -19.11 0.43 18.95
CA ALA A 342 -19.21 0.04 20.37
C ALA A 342 -17.94 0.37 21.17
N MET A 343 -16.76 0.24 20.54
CA MET A 343 -15.47 0.62 21.15
C MET A 343 -15.34 2.13 21.41
N ALA A 344 -16.10 2.97 20.68
CA ALA A 344 -16.12 4.42 20.90
C ALA A 344 -16.76 4.84 22.26
N GLY A 345 -17.20 3.86 23.06
CA GLY A 345 -17.77 4.11 24.38
C GLY A 345 -19.15 4.80 24.35
N LEU A 346 -19.80 4.81 23.20
CA LEU A 346 -21.14 5.37 23.05
C LEU A 346 -22.18 4.32 23.43
N ASP A 347 -23.04 4.66 24.36
CA ASP A 347 -24.17 3.80 24.78
C ASP A 347 -25.30 3.89 23.74
N ILE A 348 -25.05 3.31 22.56
CA ILE A 348 -26.02 3.26 21.46
C ILE A 348 -26.61 1.86 21.36
N PRO A 349 -27.93 1.68 21.52
CA PRO A 349 -28.54 0.37 21.31
C PRO A 349 -28.23 -0.18 19.91
N THR A 350 -27.87 -1.46 19.81
CA THR A 350 -27.45 -2.10 18.58
C THR A 350 -28.45 -1.94 17.41
N GLU A 351 -29.73 -1.90 17.72
CA GLU A 351 -30.77 -1.67 16.71
C GLU A 351 -30.65 -0.29 16.05
N PHE A 352 -30.42 0.77 16.86
CA PHE A 352 -30.22 2.12 16.32
C PHE A 352 -28.95 2.22 15.52
N LEU A 353 -27.88 1.57 15.99
CA LEU A 353 -26.62 1.52 15.26
C LEU A 353 -26.77 0.86 13.89
N ARG A 354 -27.47 -0.27 13.80
CA ARG A 354 -27.74 -0.95 12.53
C ARG A 354 -28.57 -0.09 11.58
N ARG A 355 -29.59 0.58 12.08
CA ARG A 355 -30.36 1.55 11.27
C ARG A 355 -29.47 2.67 10.77
N TYR A 356 -28.56 3.14 11.62
CA TYR A 356 -27.62 4.21 11.28
C TYR A 356 -26.65 3.77 10.19
N ILE A 357 -26.09 2.56 10.27
CA ILE A 357 -25.25 1.96 9.24
C ILE A 357 -26.02 1.79 7.93
N ALA A 358 -27.26 1.26 7.99
CA ALA A 358 -28.09 1.03 6.82
C ALA A 358 -28.52 2.31 6.11
N SER A 359 -28.60 3.45 6.82
CA SER A 359 -28.88 4.76 6.23
C SER A 359 -27.65 5.44 5.67
N ALA A 360 -26.47 5.23 6.29
CA ALA A 360 -25.21 5.87 5.90
C ALA A 360 -24.57 5.23 4.67
N LEU A 361 -24.55 3.91 4.61
CA LEU A 361 -23.87 3.15 3.56
C LEU A 361 -24.85 2.73 2.46
N ASN A 362 -24.37 2.83 1.21
CA ASN A 362 -25.13 2.40 0.05
C ASN A 362 -24.57 1.12 -0.57
N ILE A 363 -23.24 1.02 -0.65
CA ILE A 363 -22.54 -0.01 -1.41
C ILE A 363 -21.44 -0.66 -0.56
N ILE A 364 -21.34 -1.97 -0.65
CA ILE A 364 -20.20 -2.74 -0.14
C ILE A 364 -19.51 -3.41 -1.32
N VAL A 365 -18.20 -3.18 -1.44
CA VAL A 365 -17.33 -3.86 -2.39
C VAL A 365 -16.37 -4.76 -1.62
N HIS A 366 -16.39 -6.05 -1.86
CA HIS A 366 -15.50 -7.00 -1.20
C HIS A 366 -14.41 -7.50 -2.14
N LEU A 367 -13.15 -7.38 -1.72
CA LEU A 367 -11.97 -7.82 -2.44
C LEU A 367 -11.26 -8.95 -1.70
N ALA A 368 -10.73 -9.91 -2.44
CA ALA A 368 -9.84 -10.93 -1.89
C ALA A 368 -8.58 -11.09 -2.74
N ARG A 369 -7.49 -11.45 -2.07
CA ARG A 369 -6.29 -11.99 -2.69
C ARG A 369 -6.41 -13.49 -2.68
N LEU A 370 -6.37 -14.12 -3.85
CA LEU A 370 -6.50 -15.55 -4.02
C LEU A 370 -5.15 -16.26 -3.79
N ALA A 371 -5.18 -17.59 -3.69
CA ALA A 371 -3.99 -18.40 -3.37
C ALA A 371 -2.88 -18.32 -4.44
N ASP A 372 -3.23 -18.03 -5.69
CA ASP A 372 -2.28 -17.80 -6.80
C ASP A 372 -1.67 -16.39 -6.79
N GLY A 373 -2.07 -15.54 -5.83
CA GLY A 373 -1.62 -14.14 -5.70
C GLY A 373 -2.47 -13.15 -6.48
N THR A 374 -3.42 -13.59 -7.31
CA THR A 374 -4.33 -12.68 -8.03
C THR A 374 -5.32 -12.04 -7.06
N ARG A 375 -5.81 -10.87 -7.43
CA ARG A 375 -6.79 -10.11 -6.66
C ARG A 375 -8.09 -10.07 -7.44
N LYS A 376 -9.21 -10.34 -6.76
CA LYS A 376 -10.55 -10.38 -7.38
C LYS A 376 -11.55 -9.57 -6.58
N LEU A 377 -12.44 -8.87 -7.28
CA LEU A 377 -13.67 -8.36 -6.69
C LEU A 377 -14.59 -9.56 -6.46
N MET A 378 -14.70 -9.97 -5.20
CA MET A 378 -15.46 -11.17 -4.80
C MET A 378 -16.96 -10.91 -4.76
N SER A 379 -17.36 -9.69 -4.38
CA SER A 379 -18.79 -9.32 -4.24
C SER A 379 -18.98 -7.82 -4.38
N LEU A 380 -20.02 -7.42 -5.10
CA LEU A 380 -20.56 -6.07 -5.13
C LEU A 380 -22.01 -6.14 -4.62
N GLN A 381 -22.28 -5.47 -3.49
CA GLN A 381 -23.59 -5.49 -2.82
C GLN A 381 -24.13 -4.08 -2.63
N GLU A 382 -25.45 -3.95 -2.80
CA GLU A 382 -26.22 -2.78 -2.38
C GLU A 382 -26.81 -3.02 -0.99
N ILE A 383 -26.75 -2.03 -0.11
CA ILE A 383 -27.49 -2.04 1.16
C ILE A 383 -28.92 -1.58 0.86
N THR A 384 -29.89 -2.45 1.11
CA THR A 384 -31.31 -2.24 0.74
C THR A 384 -32.16 -1.70 1.87
N GLY A 385 -31.61 -1.69 3.10
CA GLY A 385 -32.29 -1.21 4.31
C GLY A 385 -32.18 -2.17 5.49
N MET A 386 -33.27 -2.32 6.22
CA MET A 386 -33.39 -3.18 7.39
C MET A 386 -34.57 -4.13 7.27
N GLU A 387 -34.39 -5.37 7.75
CA GLU A 387 -35.48 -6.30 8.00
C GLU A 387 -35.41 -6.74 9.47
N GLY A 388 -36.38 -6.30 10.28
CA GLY A 388 -36.25 -6.41 11.73
C GLY A 388 -34.98 -5.71 12.24
N ASN A 389 -34.10 -6.47 12.89
CA ASN A 389 -32.81 -6.01 13.43
C ASN A 389 -31.61 -6.35 12.54
N ILE A 390 -31.81 -6.72 11.29
CA ILE A 390 -30.74 -7.13 10.37
C ILE A 390 -30.62 -6.10 9.24
N VAL A 391 -29.41 -5.64 8.97
CA VAL A 391 -29.08 -4.86 7.77
C VAL A 391 -29.20 -5.79 6.56
N THR A 392 -30.08 -5.45 5.61
CA THR A 392 -30.29 -6.22 4.40
C THR A 392 -29.40 -5.73 3.27
N THR A 393 -28.79 -6.68 2.59
CA THR A 393 -27.94 -6.41 1.41
C THR A 393 -28.42 -7.24 0.24
N GLN A 394 -28.18 -6.75 -0.96
CA GLN A 394 -28.49 -7.42 -2.20
C GLN A 394 -27.21 -7.56 -3.03
N GLU A 395 -26.80 -8.79 -3.31
CA GLU A 395 -25.65 -9.07 -4.15
C GLU A 395 -26.01 -8.83 -5.63
N ILE A 396 -25.22 -8.00 -6.30
CA ILE A 396 -25.41 -7.62 -7.69
C ILE A 396 -24.48 -8.45 -8.58
N PHE A 397 -23.20 -8.51 -8.18
CA PHE A 397 -22.15 -9.31 -8.82
C PHE A 397 -21.38 -10.08 -7.78
N SER A 398 -20.94 -11.29 -8.15
CA SER A 398 -19.99 -12.06 -7.35
C SER A 398 -18.99 -12.81 -8.23
N PHE A 399 -17.75 -12.99 -7.74
CA PHE A 399 -16.78 -13.90 -8.33
C PHE A 399 -16.89 -15.28 -7.68
N ARG A 400 -17.01 -16.32 -8.51
CA ARG A 400 -17.02 -17.72 -8.05
C ARG A 400 -15.85 -18.46 -8.66
N GLN A 401 -14.95 -18.89 -7.80
CA GLN A 401 -13.86 -19.78 -8.19
C GLN A 401 -14.43 -21.14 -8.62
N THR A 402 -13.96 -21.67 -9.75
CA THR A 402 -14.42 -22.95 -10.29
C THR A 402 -13.36 -24.05 -10.20
N SER A 403 -12.10 -23.72 -10.44
CA SER A 403 -11.00 -24.68 -10.44
C SER A 403 -9.65 -24.02 -10.17
N ILE A 404 -8.65 -24.87 -9.94
CA ILE A 404 -7.23 -24.51 -9.91
C ILE A 404 -6.53 -25.41 -10.93
N ASP A 405 -5.77 -24.85 -11.85
CA ASP A 405 -5.04 -25.62 -12.86
C ASP A 405 -3.75 -26.25 -12.29
N ALA A 406 -3.10 -27.09 -13.08
CA ALA A 406 -1.86 -27.77 -12.68
C ALA A 406 -0.68 -26.79 -12.41
N ALA A 407 -0.76 -25.56 -12.91
CA ALA A 407 0.20 -24.49 -12.64
C ALA A 407 -0.16 -23.66 -11.37
N GLY A 408 -1.23 -24.04 -10.67
CA GLY A 408 -1.72 -23.36 -9.49
C GLY A 408 -2.51 -22.08 -9.77
N ARG A 409 -2.90 -21.81 -11.02
CA ARG A 409 -3.69 -20.63 -11.41
C ARG A 409 -5.16 -20.89 -11.12
N ILE A 410 -5.82 -19.88 -10.56
CA ILE A 410 -7.22 -19.94 -10.22
C ILE A 410 -8.06 -19.50 -11.41
N HIS A 411 -9.02 -20.35 -11.79
CA HIS A 411 -10.05 -20.08 -12.76
C HIS A 411 -11.38 -19.84 -12.06
N GLY A 412 -12.18 -18.94 -12.60
CA GLY A 412 -13.49 -18.61 -12.06
C GLY A 412 -14.37 -17.87 -13.02
N ARG A 413 -15.50 -17.42 -12.53
CA ARG A 413 -16.46 -16.63 -13.30
C ARG A 413 -17.07 -15.51 -12.48
N PHE A 414 -17.31 -14.38 -13.12
CA PHE A 414 -18.17 -13.36 -12.56
C PHE A 414 -19.63 -13.70 -12.86
N VAL A 415 -20.42 -13.78 -11.80
CA VAL A 415 -21.84 -14.10 -11.84
C VAL A 415 -22.63 -12.82 -11.67
N VAL A 416 -23.59 -12.60 -12.58
CA VAL A 416 -24.58 -11.52 -12.50
C VAL A 416 -25.85 -12.09 -11.84
N HIS A 417 -26.30 -11.51 -10.74
CA HIS A 417 -27.42 -12.07 -9.96
C HIS A 417 -28.81 -11.69 -10.48
N GLY A 418 -28.91 -10.97 -11.59
CA GLY A 418 -30.18 -10.63 -12.23
C GLY A 418 -31.04 -9.63 -11.46
N VAL A 419 -30.42 -8.93 -10.54
CA VAL A 419 -31.10 -7.97 -9.69
C VAL A 419 -30.85 -6.57 -10.21
N ARG A 420 -31.92 -5.79 -10.36
CA ARG A 420 -31.82 -4.38 -10.65
C ARG A 420 -31.63 -3.59 -9.35
N PRO A 421 -30.45 -2.96 -9.15
CA PRO A 421 -30.19 -2.20 -7.93
C PRO A 421 -31.09 -0.96 -7.82
N LYS A 422 -31.43 -0.59 -6.58
CA LYS A 422 -32.19 0.64 -6.29
C LYS A 422 -31.40 1.90 -6.68
N PHE A 423 -30.07 1.85 -6.56
CA PHE A 423 -29.22 3.01 -6.87
C PHE A 423 -29.26 3.45 -8.34
N ILE A 424 -29.81 2.64 -9.25
CA ILE A 424 -30.02 3.03 -10.65
C ILE A 424 -30.90 4.28 -10.78
N GLU A 425 -31.80 4.52 -9.84
CA GLU A 425 -32.58 5.76 -9.83
C GLU A 425 -31.70 6.99 -9.56
N ARG A 426 -30.69 6.86 -8.67
CA ARG A 426 -29.70 7.93 -8.46
C ARG A 426 -28.82 8.16 -9.70
N PHE A 427 -28.49 7.10 -10.45
CA PHE A 427 -27.77 7.22 -11.72
C PHE A 427 -28.50 8.11 -12.72
N LYS A 428 -29.82 7.91 -12.89
CA LYS A 428 -30.64 8.73 -13.78
C LYS A 428 -30.61 10.21 -13.39
N ILE A 429 -30.71 10.50 -12.08
CA ILE A 429 -30.67 11.87 -11.56
C ILE A 429 -29.30 12.51 -11.83
N SER A 430 -28.22 11.73 -11.74
CA SER A 430 -26.84 12.18 -11.95
C SER A 430 -26.41 12.14 -13.42
N GLY A 431 -27.33 11.84 -14.35
CA GLY A 431 -27.02 11.76 -15.78
C GLY A 431 -26.14 10.57 -16.17
N VAL A 432 -26.03 9.56 -15.32
CA VAL A 432 -25.29 8.33 -15.58
C VAL A 432 -26.22 7.32 -16.25
N SER A 433 -25.83 6.83 -17.43
CA SER A 433 -26.56 5.78 -18.14
C SER A 433 -25.77 4.48 -18.11
N VAL A 434 -26.40 3.40 -17.67
CA VAL A 434 -25.85 2.05 -17.67
C VAL A 434 -26.82 1.15 -18.45
N PRO A 435 -26.32 0.35 -19.42
CA PRO A 435 -27.15 -0.59 -20.16
C PRO A 435 -27.87 -1.58 -19.24
N TYR A 436 -29.13 -1.85 -19.53
CA TYR A 436 -29.95 -2.79 -18.74
C TYR A 436 -29.37 -4.22 -18.76
N ASP A 437 -28.74 -4.60 -19.83
CA ASP A 437 -28.14 -5.90 -20.04
C ASP A 437 -26.90 -6.17 -19.15
N PHE A 438 -26.36 -5.14 -18.45
CA PHE A 438 -25.33 -5.34 -17.41
C PHE A 438 -25.84 -6.15 -16.21
N PHE A 439 -27.13 -6.21 -16.02
CA PHE A 439 -27.76 -6.97 -14.92
C PHE A 439 -28.41 -8.29 -15.41
N ASP A 440 -28.14 -8.70 -16.65
CA ASP A 440 -28.66 -9.95 -17.21
C ASP A 440 -27.86 -11.15 -16.70
N PRO A 441 -28.49 -12.10 -15.98
CA PRO A 441 -27.81 -13.28 -15.44
C PRO A 441 -27.18 -14.18 -16.51
N SER A 442 -27.64 -14.10 -17.77
CA SER A 442 -27.07 -14.88 -18.86
C SER A 442 -25.67 -14.40 -19.27
N LYS A 443 -25.27 -13.18 -18.88
CA LYS A 443 -23.97 -12.56 -19.15
C LYS A 443 -22.89 -12.92 -18.12
N THR A 444 -22.89 -14.13 -17.61
CA THR A 444 -21.79 -14.63 -16.77
C THR A 444 -20.48 -14.70 -17.58
N VAL A 445 -19.44 -14.02 -17.10
CA VAL A 445 -18.13 -13.97 -17.76
C VAL A 445 -17.16 -14.95 -17.08
N ILE A 446 -16.59 -15.86 -17.88
CA ILE A 446 -15.55 -16.82 -17.42
C ILE A 446 -14.17 -16.16 -17.58
N ILE A 447 -13.34 -16.22 -16.54
CA ILE A 447 -11.97 -15.68 -16.52
C ILE A 447 -10.98 -16.76 -16.08
#